data_d37cb74cd2aa270a87b40139942f95ac
#
_entry.id   d37cb74cd2aa270a87b40139942f95ac
#
_cell.length_a   1.000
_cell.length_b   1.000
_cell.length_c   1.000
_cell.angle_alpha   90.00
_cell.angle_beta   90.00
_cell.angle_gamma   90.00
#
_symmetry.space_group_name_H-M   'P 1'
#
loop_
_entity.id
_entity.type
_entity.pdbx_description
1 polymer ?
#
loop_
_entity_poly.entity_id
_entity_poly.type
_entity_poly.pdbx_seq_one_letter_code
_entity_poly.pdbx_strand_id
1 'polypeptide(L)'
;MYRALENAFNATGISWAECHREDRGDGLMVMAPSRAPKSLFVELFPHAVAAELRAHNATRPVEQQIRLRLALHAGEVVFDAHGVAGAAVDLTFRLLDAPVLKQALAESPGVLAMVTSGWFFEEVVRNSPVADPAAYSRVRVAVKGTTTIAWISRPDRPYPGDHESGATVTMTATSSDSGRVYQAARDQ
;
A
#
# COMPACT_ATOMS: atom_id res chain seq x y z
N MET A 1 2.65 10.97 -10.64
CA MET A 1 2.90 9.88 -9.68
C MET A 1 4.38 9.76 -9.31
N TYR A 2 5.31 9.46 -10.24
CA TYR A 2 6.74 9.22 -9.96
C TYR A 2 7.39 10.31 -9.10
N ARG A 3 7.29 11.59 -9.49
CA ARG A 3 7.86 12.70 -8.72
C ARG A 3 7.33 12.79 -7.29
N ALA A 4 6.05 12.56 -7.10
CA ALA A 4 5.45 12.58 -5.76
C ALA A 4 6.00 11.45 -4.88
N LEU A 5 6.20 10.27 -5.43
CA LEU A 5 6.82 9.16 -4.70
C LEU A 5 8.30 9.44 -4.41
N GLU A 6 9.07 9.90 -5.40
CA GLU A 6 10.48 10.27 -5.21
C GLU A 6 10.64 11.32 -4.10
N ASN A 7 9.84 12.37 -4.13
CA ASN A 7 9.85 13.40 -3.09
C ASN A 7 9.52 12.80 -1.72
N ALA A 8 8.50 11.94 -1.63
CA ALA A 8 8.11 11.29 -0.38
C ALA A 8 9.21 10.38 0.16
N PHE A 9 9.87 9.59 -0.68
CA PHE A 9 11.01 8.76 -0.29
C PHE A 9 12.14 9.61 0.27
N ASN A 10 12.55 10.65 -0.46
CA ASN A 10 13.64 11.54 -0.04
C ASN A 10 13.29 12.31 1.25
N ALA A 11 12.06 12.80 1.39
CA ALA A 11 11.60 13.51 2.58
C ALA A 11 11.61 12.62 3.84
N THR A 12 11.55 11.31 3.69
CA THR A 12 11.57 10.36 4.80
C THR A 12 12.95 9.75 5.05
N GLY A 13 13.98 10.21 4.34
CA GLY A 13 15.34 9.70 4.48
C GLY A 13 15.59 8.34 3.82
N ILE A 14 14.65 7.85 3.02
CA ILE A 14 14.83 6.62 2.24
C ILE A 14 15.36 7.03 0.86
N SER A 15 16.59 6.61 0.54
CA SER A 15 17.24 6.98 -0.73
C SER A 15 16.49 6.40 -1.93
N TRP A 16 15.84 7.27 -2.71
CA TRP A 16 15.17 6.87 -3.93
C TRP A 16 16.12 6.24 -4.95
N ALA A 17 17.35 6.75 -5.03
CA ALA A 17 18.37 6.25 -5.96
C ALA A 17 18.80 4.81 -5.66
N GLU A 18 18.71 4.38 -4.40
CA GLU A 18 19.09 3.03 -3.97
C GLU A 18 17.93 2.03 -4.04
N CYS A 19 16.73 2.48 -4.32
CA CYS A 19 15.58 1.61 -4.49
C CYS A 19 15.58 1.00 -5.89
N HIS A 20 15.34 -0.32 -5.97
CA HIS A 20 14.98 -0.94 -7.24
C HIS A 20 13.53 -0.61 -7.58
N ARG A 21 13.26 -0.25 -8.83
CA ARG A 21 11.94 0.21 -9.29
C ARG A 21 11.57 -0.49 -10.59
N GLU A 22 10.34 -0.96 -10.64
CA GLU A 22 9.76 -1.52 -11.85
C GLU A 22 8.43 -0.83 -12.15
N ASP A 23 8.35 -0.25 -13.35
CA ASP A 23 7.10 0.29 -13.88
C ASP A 23 6.13 -0.86 -14.18
N ARG A 24 4.88 -0.69 -13.76
CA ARG A 24 3.82 -1.69 -13.96
C ARG A 24 2.62 -1.10 -14.73
N GLY A 25 2.88 -0.06 -15.52
CA GLY A 25 1.87 0.63 -16.32
C GLY A 25 1.17 1.72 -15.51
N ASP A 26 0.10 1.41 -14.81
CA ASP A 26 -0.62 2.34 -13.94
C ASP A 26 -0.09 2.36 -12.49
N GLY A 27 0.97 1.58 -12.21
CA GLY A 27 1.58 1.46 -10.91
C GLY A 27 3.10 1.39 -10.92
N LEU A 28 3.67 1.39 -9.74
CA LEU A 28 5.10 1.28 -9.51
C LEU A 28 5.38 0.30 -8.38
N MET A 29 6.20 -0.70 -8.65
CA MET A 29 6.80 -1.51 -7.60
C MET A 29 8.12 -0.86 -7.18
N VAL A 30 8.29 -0.67 -5.87
CA VAL A 30 9.51 -0.13 -5.29
C VAL A 30 10.03 -1.09 -4.23
N MET A 31 11.27 -1.50 -4.37
CA MET A 31 11.96 -2.28 -3.35
C MET A 31 13.05 -1.44 -2.72
N ALA A 32 12.87 -1.13 -1.46
CA ALA A 32 13.87 -0.45 -0.66
C ALA A 32 14.99 -1.42 -0.25
N PRO A 33 16.23 -0.94 -0.10
CA PRO A 33 17.32 -1.76 0.37
C PRO A 33 17.02 -2.35 1.75
N SER A 34 17.48 -3.55 2.02
CA SER A 34 17.23 -4.29 3.29
C SER A 34 17.67 -3.52 4.54
N ARG A 35 18.64 -2.60 4.40
CA ARG A 35 19.13 -1.73 5.49
C ARG A 35 18.19 -0.58 5.80
N ALA A 36 17.23 -0.25 4.92
CA ALA A 36 16.27 0.82 5.20
C ALA A 36 15.38 0.44 6.39
N PRO A 37 15.28 1.30 7.42
CA PRO A 37 14.42 1.01 8.57
C PRO A 37 12.97 0.85 8.14
N LYS A 38 12.38 -0.31 8.43
CA LYS A 38 11.01 -0.61 8.03
C LYS A 38 9.97 0.30 8.70
N SER A 39 10.29 0.83 9.88
CA SER A 39 9.43 1.75 10.60
C SER A 39 9.13 3.03 9.81
N LEU A 40 10.08 3.55 9.05
CA LEU A 40 9.87 4.74 8.21
C LEU A 40 8.70 4.59 7.24
N PHE A 41 8.41 3.37 6.77
CA PHE A 41 7.32 3.09 5.84
C PHE A 41 5.93 3.15 6.49
N VAL A 42 5.84 3.17 7.80
CA VAL A 42 4.57 3.29 8.53
C VAL A 42 4.49 4.58 9.35
N GLU A 43 5.61 5.20 9.65
CA GLU A 43 5.69 6.44 10.44
C GLU A 43 5.60 7.69 9.56
N LEU A 44 6.54 7.87 8.66
CA LEU A 44 6.71 9.12 7.91
C LEU A 44 6.24 9.01 6.46
N PHE A 45 6.56 7.91 5.80
CA PHE A 45 6.36 7.74 4.37
C PHE A 45 4.88 7.89 3.93
N PRO A 46 3.89 7.27 4.60
CA PRO A 46 2.50 7.41 4.17
C PRO A 46 1.98 8.84 4.22
N HIS A 47 2.40 9.60 5.25
CA HIS A 47 2.04 11.00 5.39
C HIS A 47 2.72 11.88 4.33
N ALA A 48 3.99 11.60 4.00
CA ALA A 48 4.72 12.30 2.95
C ALA A 48 4.07 12.04 1.58
N VAL A 49 3.71 10.76 1.27
CA VAL A 49 2.98 10.43 0.04
C VAL A 49 1.66 11.17 -0.04
N ALA A 50 0.87 11.16 1.02
CA ALA A 50 -0.42 11.83 1.04
C ALA A 50 -0.28 13.36 0.88
N ALA A 51 0.75 13.97 1.45
CA ALA A 51 1.05 15.40 1.29
C ALA A 51 1.40 15.74 -0.16
N GLU A 52 2.28 14.98 -0.79
CA GLU A 52 2.69 15.16 -2.19
C GLU A 52 1.51 14.97 -3.16
N LEU A 53 0.65 13.97 -2.91
CA LEU A 53 -0.55 13.76 -3.72
C LEU A 53 -1.55 14.91 -3.58
N ARG A 54 -1.77 15.41 -2.36
CA ARG A 54 -2.63 16.59 -2.14
C ARG A 54 -2.08 17.83 -2.82
N ALA A 55 -0.76 18.08 -2.73
CA ALA A 55 -0.11 19.19 -3.42
C ALA A 55 -0.27 19.08 -4.94
N HIS A 56 -0.12 17.86 -5.50
CA HIS A 56 -0.35 17.61 -6.91
C HIS A 56 -1.81 17.89 -7.29
N ASN A 57 -2.76 17.37 -6.53
CA ASN A 57 -4.19 17.46 -6.82
C ASN A 57 -4.73 18.88 -6.68
N ALA A 58 -4.17 19.71 -5.79
CA ALA A 58 -4.60 21.09 -5.56
C ALA A 58 -4.52 21.99 -6.81
N THR A 59 -3.64 21.65 -7.75
CA THR A 59 -3.43 22.43 -8.99
C THR A 59 -3.98 21.74 -10.24
N ARG A 60 -4.74 20.66 -10.09
CA ARG A 60 -5.21 19.83 -11.20
C ARG A 60 -6.73 19.74 -11.25
N PRO A 61 -7.33 19.73 -12.46
CA PRO A 61 -8.72 19.38 -12.60
C PRO A 61 -9.00 17.96 -12.12
N VAL A 62 -10.24 17.67 -11.75
CA VAL A 62 -10.65 16.41 -11.09
C VAL A 62 -10.20 15.17 -11.89
N GLU A 63 -10.27 15.23 -13.21
CA GLU A 63 -9.89 14.13 -14.11
C GLU A 63 -8.39 13.82 -14.11
N GLN A 64 -7.57 14.73 -13.61
CA GLN A 64 -6.12 14.58 -13.48
C GLN A 64 -5.64 14.37 -12.05
N GLN A 65 -6.57 14.36 -11.10
CA GLN A 65 -6.24 14.10 -9.71
C GLN A 65 -5.85 12.63 -9.52
N ILE A 66 -4.93 12.41 -8.59
CA ILE A 66 -4.37 11.09 -8.30
C ILE A 66 -4.79 10.67 -6.90
N ARG A 67 -5.35 9.47 -6.80
CA ARG A 67 -5.55 8.74 -5.55
C ARG A 67 -4.77 7.43 -5.64
N LEU A 68 -4.10 7.02 -4.57
CA LEU A 68 -3.24 5.85 -4.58
C LEU A 68 -3.67 4.80 -3.57
N ARG A 69 -3.46 3.55 -3.97
CA ARG A 69 -3.39 2.40 -3.06
C ARG A 69 -1.93 2.05 -2.85
N LEU A 70 -1.56 1.76 -1.62
CA LEU A 70 -0.21 1.38 -1.22
C LEU A 70 -0.25 0.04 -0.49
N ALA A 71 0.57 -0.91 -0.91
CA ALA A 71 0.75 -2.17 -0.20
C ALA A 71 2.18 -2.26 0.34
N LEU A 72 2.32 -2.62 1.62
CA LEU A 72 3.60 -2.79 2.30
C LEU A 72 3.76 -4.23 2.78
N HIS A 73 4.88 -4.82 2.38
CA HIS A 73 5.32 -6.13 2.85
C HIS A 73 6.84 -6.18 2.86
N ALA A 74 7.43 -7.07 3.64
CA ALA A 74 8.85 -7.39 3.58
C ALA A 74 9.02 -8.91 3.54
N GLY A 75 9.97 -9.36 2.72
CA GLY A 75 10.29 -10.77 2.57
C GLY A 75 11.43 -10.96 1.56
N GLU A 76 11.82 -12.19 1.39
CA GLU A 76 12.88 -12.55 0.45
C GLU A 76 12.39 -12.47 -0.99
N VAL A 77 13.28 -11.99 -1.86
CA VAL A 77 13.05 -11.86 -3.30
C VAL A 77 14.25 -12.41 -4.08
N VAL A 78 14.00 -12.86 -5.28
CA VAL A 78 15.03 -13.32 -6.21
C VAL A 78 15.07 -12.36 -7.40
N PHE A 79 16.27 -11.96 -7.78
CA PHE A 79 16.51 -11.18 -8.98
C PHE A 79 16.99 -12.12 -10.09
N ASP A 80 16.37 -12.07 -11.23
CA ASP A 80 16.79 -12.80 -12.43
C ASP A 80 16.80 -11.90 -13.68
N ALA A 81 17.04 -12.50 -14.85
CA ALA A 81 17.08 -11.77 -16.12
C ALA A 81 15.72 -11.15 -16.53
N HIS A 82 14.63 -11.56 -15.89
CA HIS A 82 13.26 -11.11 -16.18
C HIS A 82 12.72 -10.12 -15.15
N GLY A 83 13.52 -9.83 -14.10
CA GLY A 83 13.14 -8.88 -13.05
C GLY A 83 13.16 -9.50 -11.66
N VAL A 84 12.18 -9.17 -10.84
CA VAL A 84 12.08 -9.63 -9.46
C VAL A 84 10.93 -10.60 -9.29
N ALA A 85 11.21 -11.71 -8.64
CA ALA A 85 10.23 -12.75 -8.33
C ALA A 85 10.31 -13.19 -6.86
N GLY A 86 9.23 -13.79 -6.39
CA GLY A 86 9.15 -14.40 -5.06
C GLY A 86 7.79 -14.28 -4.42
N ALA A 87 7.54 -15.16 -3.44
CA ALA A 87 6.27 -15.18 -2.72
C ALA A 87 5.94 -13.83 -2.03
N ALA A 88 6.97 -13.08 -1.62
CA ALA A 88 6.81 -11.75 -1.04
C ALA A 88 6.27 -10.74 -2.07
N VAL A 89 6.77 -10.79 -3.31
CA VAL A 89 6.29 -9.94 -4.41
C VAL A 89 4.84 -10.29 -4.73
N ASP A 90 4.53 -11.57 -4.90
CA ASP A 90 3.18 -12.05 -5.17
C ASP A 90 2.19 -11.63 -4.09
N LEU A 91 2.57 -11.78 -2.82
CA LEU A 91 1.71 -11.38 -1.71
C LEU A 91 1.44 -9.87 -1.75
N THR A 92 2.47 -9.06 -1.99
CA THR A 92 2.32 -7.59 -2.06
C THR A 92 1.32 -7.18 -3.14
N PHE A 93 1.39 -7.78 -4.33
CA PHE A 93 0.45 -7.50 -5.40
C PHE A 93 -0.97 -7.99 -5.08
N ARG A 94 -1.12 -9.16 -4.44
CA ARG A 94 -2.43 -9.65 -4.00
C ARG A 94 -3.07 -8.74 -2.96
N LEU A 95 -2.27 -8.20 -2.04
CA LEU A 95 -2.74 -7.21 -1.08
C LEU A 95 -3.18 -5.92 -1.78
N LEU A 96 -2.39 -5.43 -2.74
CA LEU A 96 -2.71 -4.23 -3.51
C LEU A 96 -4.00 -4.39 -4.33
N ASP A 97 -4.24 -5.59 -4.87
CA ASP A 97 -5.43 -5.89 -5.67
C ASP A 97 -6.67 -6.24 -4.85
N ALA A 98 -6.53 -6.34 -3.53
CA ALA A 98 -7.63 -6.73 -2.66
C ALA A 98 -8.85 -5.81 -2.82
N PRO A 99 -10.06 -6.36 -3.07
CA PRO A 99 -11.28 -5.55 -3.18
C PRO A 99 -11.52 -4.65 -1.98
N VAL A 100 -11.20 -5.14 -0.79
CA VAL A 100 -11.35 -4.38 0.45
C VAL A 100 -10.47 -3.13 0.49
N LEU A 101 -9.27 -3.15 -0.11
CA LEU A 101 -8.41 -1.96 -0.22
C LEU A 101 -8.97 -0.96 -1.24
N LYS A 102 -9.47 -1.46 -2.38
CA LYS A 102 -10.15 -0.63 -3.39
C LYS A 102 -11.35 0.08 -2.79
N GLN A 103 -12.17 -0.66 -2.06
CA GLN A 103 -13.32 -0.10 -1.35
C GLN A 103 -12.91 0.91 -0.28
N ALA A 104 -11.87 0.62 0.51
CA ALA A 104 -11.38 1.54 1.54
C ALA A 104 -10.92 2.88 0.96
N LEU A 105 -10.30 2.88 -0.24
CA LEU A 105 -10.00 4.12 -0.94
C LEU A 105 -11.27 4.77 -1.49
N ALA A 106 -12.15 4.03 -2.17
CA ALA A 106 -13.37 4.59 -2.78
C ALA A 106 -14.27 5.30 -1.76
N GLU A 107 -14.42 4.72 -0.57
CA GLU A 107 -15.22 5.27 0.53
C GLU A 107 -14.51 6.42 1.30
N SER A 108 -13.22 6.60 1.10
CA SER A 108 -12.46 7.65 1.75
C SER A 108 -12.52 8.95 0.94
N PRO A 109 -12.68 10.12 1.58
CA PRO A 109 -12.43 11.39 0.91
C PRO A 109 -10.93 11.69 0.75
N GLY A 110 -10.06 10.84 1.30
CA GLY A 110 -8.61 10.98 1.25
C GLY A 110 -8.01 10.55 -0.08
N VAL A 111 -6.72 10.77 -0.25
CA VAL A 111 -5.97 10.47 -1.49
C VAL A 111 -5.17 9.18 -1.40
N LEU A 112 -5.11 8.55 -0.21
CA LEU A 112 -4.29 7.37 0.04
C LEU A 112 -5.04 6.35 0.90
N ALA A 113 -5.06 5.08 0.44
CA ALA A 113 -5.37 3.93 1.28
C ALA A 113 -4.16 2.98 1.28
N MET A 114 -3.80 2.49 2.45
CA MET A 114 -2.64 1.63 2.64
C MET A 114 -3.05 0.28 3.23
N VAL A 115 -2.41 -0.79 2.78
CA VAL A 115 -2.52 -2.12 3.35
C VAL A 115 -1.15 -2.65 3.73
N THR A 116 -1.05 -3.27 4.89
CA THR A 116 0.13 -4.02 5.34
C THR A 116 -0.20 -5.49 5.43
N SER A 117 0.76 -6.37 5.13
CA SER A 117 0.62 -7.78 5.47
C SER A 117 0.52 -7.97 6.99
N GLY A 118 -0.06 -9.09 7.43
CA GLY A 118 -0.13 -9.41 8.85
C GLY A 118 1.25 -9.41 9.53
N TRP A 119 2.25 -10.02 8.87
CA TRP A 119 3.64 -9.98 9.36
C TRP A 119 4.17 -8.55 9.51
N PHE A 120 3.97 -7.71 8.50
CA PHE A 120 4.47 -6.32 8.53
C PHE A 120 3.76 -5.49 9.62
N PHE A 121 2.49 -5.75 9.86
CA PHE A 121 1.76 -5.12 10.94
C PHE A 121 2.29 -5.53 12.31
N GLU A 122 2.43 -6.83 12.55
CA GLU A 122 2.86 -7.35 13.86
C GLU A 122 4.31 -6.94 14.17
N GLU A 123 5.22 -7.02 13.20
CA GLU A 123 6.65 -6.77 13.40
C GLU A 123 7.03 -5.29 13.32
N VAL A 124 6.29 -4.48 12.56
CA VAL A 124 6.70 -3.10 12.30
C VAL A 124 5.72 -2.10 12.90
N VAL A 125 4.42 -2.22 12.60
CA VAL A 125 3.44 -1.22 13.08
C VAL A 125 3.29 -1.29 14.60
N ARG A 126 3.11 -2.50 15.16
CA ARG A 126 2.93 -2.68 16.61
C ARG A 126 4.15 -2.31 17.43
N ASN A 127 5.33 -2.41 16.85
CA ASN A 127 6.59 -2.11 17.54
C ASN A 127 7.09 -0.68 17.25
N SER A 128 6.39 0.08 16.45
CA SER A 128 6.72 1.48 16.17
C SER A 128 6.28 2.38 17.35
N PRO A 129 7.15 3.28 17.82
CA PRO A 129 6.77 4.25 18.85
C PRO A 129 5.92 5.41 18.29
N VAL A 130 5.80 5.53 16.97
CA VAL A 130 5.15 6.66 16.29
C VAL A 130 3.86 6.23 15.57
N ALA A 131 3.88 5.06 14.92
CA ALA A 131 2.69 4.56 14.26
C ALA A 131 1.61 4.20 15.29
N ASP A 132 0.37 4.61 15.01
CA ASP A 132 -0.77 4.23 15.83
C ASP A 132 -1.42 2.93 15.31
N PRO A 133 -1.25 1.78 16.00
CA PRO A 133 -1.88 0.53 15.58
C PRO A 133 -3.41 0.60 15.54
N ALA A 134 -4.04 1.49 16.35
CA ALA A 134 -5.50 1.65 16.36
C ALA A 134 -6.03 2.33 15.08
N ALA A 135 -5.16 3.00 14.32
CA ALA A 135 -5.51 3.56 13.01
C ALA A 135 -5.59 2.50 11.89
N TYR A 136 -5.35 1.22 12.22
CA TYR A 136 -5.39 0.11 11.27
C TYR A 136 -6.58 -0.80 11.56
N SER A 137 -7.33 -1.15 10.53
CA SER A 137 -8.43 -2.11 10.60
C SER A 137 -7.98 -3.47 10.07
N ARG A 138 -8.22 -4.52 10.87
CA ARG A 138 -7.91 -5.90 10.49
C ARG A 138 -8.89 -6.37 9.41
N VAL A 139 -8.37 -6.92 8.34
CA VAL A 139 -9.17 -7.42 7.21
C VAL A 139 -8.71 -8.82 6.79
N ARG A 140 -9.64 -9.59 6.24
CA ARG A 140 -9.33 -10.85 5.56
C ARG A 140 -9.23 -10.58 4.07
N VAL A 141 -8.11 -10.95 3.46
CA VAL A 141 -7.87 -10.83 2.03
C VAL A 141 -7.95 -12.22 1.41
N ALA A 142 -8.81 -12.38 0.42
CA ALA A 142 -8.94 -13.60 -0.39
C ALA A 142 -8.82 -13.22 -1.86
N VAL A 143 -7.66 -13.47 -2.46
CA VAL A 143 -7.36 -13.11 -3.87
C VAL A 143 -6.57 -14.23 -4.52
N LYS A 144 -7.03 -14.71 -5.69
CA LYS A 144 -6.33 -15.69 -6.53
C LYS A 144 -5.79 -16.92 -5.73
N GLY A 145 -6.63 -17.51 -4.90
CA GLY A 145 -6.29 -18.69 -4.11
C GLY A 145 -5.47 -18.43 -2.83
N THR A 146 -5.13 -17.17 -2.56
CA THR A 146 -4.49 -16.78 -1.29
C THR A 146 -5.53 -16.24 -0.32
N THR A 147 -5.55 -16.79 0.89
CA THR A 147 -6.30 -16.24 2.01
C THR A 147 -5.32 -15.84 3.10
N THR A 148 -5.35 -14.59 3.50
CA THR A 148 -4.46 -14.05 4.52
C THR A 148 -5.13 -12.94 5.33
N ILE A 149 -4.54 -12.62 6.46
CA ILE A 149 -4.91 -11.44 7.26
C ILE A 149 -4.00 -10.28 6.85
N ALA A 150 -4.61 -9.12 6.70
CA ALA A 150 -3.93 -7.88 6.40
C ALA A 150 -4.54 -6.75 7.24
N TRP A 151 -3.92 -5.58 7.19
CA TRP A 151 -4.34 -4.43 7.97
C TRP A 151 -4.38 -3.20 7.08
N ILE A 152 -5.51 -2.50 7.06
CA ILE A 152 -5.74 -1.32 6.23
C ILE A 152 -5.73 -0.07 7.10
N SER A 153 -5.05 0.97 6.62
CA SER A 153 -5.13 2.31 7.18
C SER A 153 -5.36 3.37 6.09
N ARG A 154 -5.82 4.52 6.50
CA ARG A 154 -6.00 5.72 5.67
C ARG A 154 -5.23 6.87 6.31
N PRO A 155 -3.94 7.04 5.96
CA PRO A 155 -3.02 7.93 6.68
C PRO A 155 -3.44 9.40 6.68
N ASP A 156 -4.19 9.84 5.68
CA ASP A 156 -4.65 11.21 5.52
C ASP A 156 -6.07 11.47 6.04
N ARG A 157 -6.78 10.41 6.39
CA ARG A 157 -8.10 10.42 7.06
C ARG A 157 -8.23 9.14 7.87
N PRO A 158 -8.14 9.22 9.20
CA PRO A 158 -8.35 8.05 10.05
C PRO A 158 -9.68 7.39 9.71
N TYR A 159 -9.68 6.08 9.67
CA TYR A 159 -10.93 5.32 9.61
C TYR A 159 -11.75 5.73 10.84
N PRO A 160 -13.05 6.06 10.72
CA PRO A 160 -13.90 6.14 11.89
C PRO A 160 -13.81 4.76 12.54
N GLY A 161 -13.03 4.66 13.61
CA GLY A 161 -12.80 3.38 14.24
C GLY A 161 -14.11 2.85 14.80
N ASP A 162 -14.54 1.71 14.34
CA ASP A 162 -15.30 0.80 15.18
C ASP A 162 -14.34 0.38 16.30
N HIS A 163 -14.34 1.13 17.39
CA HIS A 163 -13.66 0.78 18.64
C HIS A 163 -14.31 -0.44 19.32
N GLU A 164 -15.26 -1.08 18.65
CA GLU A 164 -15.90 -2.31 19.13
C GLU A 164 -16.04 -3.32 18.00
N SER A 165 -15.57 -4.51 18.31
CA SER A 165 -15.77 -5.79 17.61
C SER A 165 -14.87 -6.05 16.42
N GLY A 166 -14.14 -7.15 16.53
CA GLY A 166 -13.50 -7.83 15.41
C GLY A 166 -14.47 -8.24 14.31
N ALA A 167 -15.06 -7.25 13.65
CA ALA A 167 -15.90 -7.45 12.50
C ALA A 167 -15.03 -7.96 11.36
N THR A 168 -15.13 -9.25 11.11
CA THR A 168 -14.51 -9.91 9.96
C THR A 168 -15.35 -9.56 8.74
N VAL A 169 -14.93 -8.55 7.98
CA VAL A 169 -15.52 -8.32 6.66
C VAL A 169 -15.00 -9.42 5.74
N THR A 170 -15.83 -10.43 5.51
CA THR A 170 -15.54 -11.49 4.54
C THR A 170 -16.08 -11.06 3.19
N MET A 171 -15.20 -10.62 2.29
CA MET A 171 -15.56 -10.41 0.90
C MET A 171 -15.01 -11.56 0.08
N THR A 172 -15.89 -12.37 -0.49
CA THR A 172 -15.54 -13.42 -1.44
C THR A 172 -15.57 -12.84 -2.84
N ALA A 173 -14.42 -12.62 -3.44
CA ALA A 173 -14.34 -12.25 -4.84
C ALA A 173 -14.32 -13.51 -5.69
N THR A 174 -15.42 -13.81 -6.38
CA THR A 174 -15.46 -14.81 -7.45
C THR A 174 -14.96 -14.17 -8.73
N SER A 175 -13.78 -14.54 -9.21
CA SER A 175 -13.29 -14.07 -10.49
C SER A 175 -13.81 -14.98 -11.59
N SER A 176 -14.60 -14.44 -12.52
CA SER A 176 -14.73 -14.98 -13.86
C SER A 176 -13.64 -14.33 -14.73
N ASP A 177 -12.71 -15.15 -15.06
CA ASP A 177 -11.80 -15.22 -16.19
C ASP A 177 -11.15 -13.96 -16.80
N SER A 178 -9.91 -14.24 -17.21
CA SER A 178 -8.94 -13.50 -18.04
C SER A 178 -8.13 -12.38 -17.39
N GLY A 179 -6.98 -12.85 -16.97
CA GLY A 179 -5.65 -12.24 -16.91
C GLY A 179 -5.51 -10.73 -17.01
N ARG A 180 -5.08 -10.12 -15.92
CA ARG A 180 -3.89 -9.28 -15.87
C ARG A 180 -3.60 -8.89 -14.41
N VAL A 181 -2.39 -9.18 -14.03
CA VAL A 181 -1.74 -8.79 -12.79
C VAL A 181 -1.36 -7.32 -12.94
N TYR A 182 -1.29 -6.60 -11.84
CA TYR A 182 -0.64 -5.31 -11.63
C TYR A 182 -1.55 -4.11 -11.48
N GLN A 183 -1.47 -3.50 -10.29
CA GLN A 183 -1.80 -2.06 -10.23
C GLN A 183 -1.57 -1.46 -8.85
N ALA A 184 -0.65 -0.44 -8.75
CA ALA A 184 -0.98 0.73 -7.98
C ALA A 184 -1.95 1.50 -8.87
N ALA A 185 -3.24 1.21 -8.78
CA ALA A 185 -4.21 1.75 -9.69
C ALA A 185 -4.53 3.20 -9.36
N ARG A 186 -4.62 4.02 -10.40
CA ARG A 186 -5.44 5.21 -10.36
C ARG A 186 -6.89 4.75 -10.33
N ASP A 187 -7.62 5.14 -9.31
CA ASP A 187 -9.07 5.20 -9.42
C ASP A 187 -9.42 6.50 -10.17
N GLN A 188 -10.04 6.35 -11.30
CA GLN A 188 -10.66 7.44 -12.04
C GLN A 188 -11.97 7.82 -11.40
#